data_36c52ef0bac5863c4415b64b2a988386
#
_entry.id   36c52ef0bac5863c4415b64b2a988386
#
_cell.length_a   1.000
_cell.length_b   1.000
_cell.length_c   1.000
_cell.angle_alpha   90.00
_cell.angle_beta   90.00
_cell.angle_gamma   90.00
#
_symmetry.space_group_name_H-M   'P 1'
#
loop_
_entity.id
_entity.type
_entity.pdbx_description
1 polymer ?
#
loop_
_entity_poly.entity_id
_entity_poly.type
_entity_poly.pdbx_seq_one_letter_code
_entity_poly.pdbx_strand_id
1 'polypeptide(L)'
;MAITTIDPTTALILIDLQKGIMAYPTAHPIGKVVKHSAALADAFRRHGLPVVLVNATGVAPGRTEQARQHGEFPAGWADLVPELNQQPEDHTVTKRTWGAFTNTDLDEHLKKLGVTQVVVAGVATSIGVESTARQAHEQGFNVTLAVDAMTDMSPEAHNNSITHIFPRLGETGTTWEIVALLDSTRR
;
A
#
# COMPACT_ATOMS: atom_id res chain seq x y z
N MET A 1 -1.52 -12.42 -13.94
CA MET A 1 -0.28 -13.20 -14.06
C MET A 1 0.50 -13.02 -12.78
N ALA A 2 1.08 -14.10 -12.27
CA ALA A 2 1.94 -14.01 -11.08
C ALA A 2 3.12 -13.08 -11.36
N ILE A 3 3.66 -12.47 -10.30
CA ILE A 3 4.85 -11.63 -10.37
C ILE A 3 6.00 -12.36 -11.06
N THR A 4 6.68 -11.71 -11.98
CA THR A 4 7.78 -12.28 -12.76
C THR A 4 9.14 -11.71 -12.38
N THR A 5 9.19 -10.46 -11.90
CA THR A 5 10.46 -9.78 -11.60
C THR A 5 10.30 -8.71 -10.51
N ILE A 6 11.41 -8.43 -9.85
CA ILE A 6 11.60 -7.26 -8.98
C ILE A 6 12.74 -6.43 -9.56
N ASP A 7 12.47 -5.16 -9.85
CA ASP A 7 13.46 -4.23 -10.37
C ASP A 7 14.57 -3.93 -9.34
N PRO A 8 15.77 -3.58 -9.78
CA PRO A 8 16.88 -3.19 -8.86
C PRO A 8 16.50 -2.04 -7.90
N THR A 9 15.65 -1.10 -8.35
CA THR A 9 15.20 0.05 -7.58
C THR A 9 13.69 -0.02 -7.36
N THR A 10 13.26 -0.91 -6.48
CA THR A 10 11.86 -1.13 -6.10
C THR A 10 11.58 -0.54 -4.73
N ALA A 11 10.43 0.12 -4.54
CA ALA A 11 9.96 0.60 -3.25
C ALA A 11 8.70 -0.16 -2.79
N LEU A 12 8.56 -0.35 -1.48
CA LEU A 12 7.33 -0.85 -0.86
C LEU A 12 6.46 0.34 -0.41
N ILE A 13 5.17 0.30 -0.72
CA ILE A 13 4.19 1.30 -0.26
C ILE A 13 3.09 0.58 0.52
N LEU A 14 3.01 0.82 1.83
CA LEU A 14 2.00 0.25 2.72
C LEU A 14 0.91 1.28 3.02
N ILE A 15 -0.32 0.99 2.59
CA ILE A 15 -1.44 1.92 2.62
C ILE A 15 -2.29 1.73 3.88
N ASP A 16 -2.43 2.79 4.66
CA ASP A 16 -3.42 2.99 5.72
C ASP A 16 -3.49 1.87 6.79
N LEU A 17 -2.35 1.21 7.07
CA LEU A 17 -2.23 0.27 8.19
C LEU A 17 -2.06 1.06 9.49
N GLN A 18 -3.16 1.71 9.91
CA GLN A 18 -3.26 2.64 11.02
C GLN A 18 -4.37 2.25 11.99
N LYS A 19 -4.25 2.62 13.25
CA LYS A 19 -5.14 2.17 14.36
C LYS A 19 -6.62 2.38 14.06
N GLY A 20 -6.98 3.54 13.53
CA GLY A 20 -8.39 3.84 13.23
C GLY A 20 -8.99 2.99 12.11
N ILE A 21 -8.19 2.61 11.13
CA ILE A 21 -8.63 1.73 10.02
C ILE A 21 -8.73 0.28 10.48
N MET A 22 -7.83 -0.16 11.38
CA MET A 22 -7.85 -1.53 11.94
C MET A 22 -9.12 -1.86 12.74
N ALA A 23 -9.86 -0.85 13.17
CA ALA A 23 -11.11 -1.03 13.90
C ALA A 23 -12.32 -1.38 13.01
N TYR A 24 -12.22 -1.22 11.69
CA TYR A 24 -13.31 -1.56 10.77
C TYR A 24 -13.39 -3.06 10.49
N PRO A 25 -14.61 -3.61 10.31
CA PRO A 25 -14.76 -4.99 9.85
C PRO A 25 -14.21 -5.13 8.44
N THR A 26 -13.36 -6.13 8.22
CA THR A 26 -12.72 -6.42 6.94
C THR A 26 -13.07 -7.80 6.42
N ALA A 27 -13.04 -7.96 5.08
CA ALA A 27 -13.33 -9.23 4.40
C ALA A 27 -12.37 -10.36 4.79
N HIS A 28 -11.13 -10.03 5.11
CA HIS A 28 -10.11 -10.97 5.55
C HIS A 28 -9.59 -10.57 6.94
N PRO A 29 -9.07 -11.52 7.73
CA PRO A 29 -8.53 -11.21 9.05
C PRO A 29 -7.41 -10.17 8.99
N ILE A 30 -7.66 -8.98 9.52
CA ILE A 30 -6.75 -7.83 9.42
C ILE A 30 -5.37 -8.13 10.02
N GLY A 31 -5.29 -8.93 11.07
CA GLY A 31 -4.00 -9.35 11.66
C GLY A 31 -3.12 -10.15 10.70
N LYS A 32 -3.69 -10.88 9.73
CA LYS A 32 -2.92 -11.55 8.67
C LYS A 32 -2.35 -10.53 7.69
N VAL A 33 -3.16 -9.54 7.29
CA VAL A 33 -2.72 -8.46 6.40
C VAL A 33 -1.57 -7.69 7.01
N VAL A 34 -1.69 -7.31 8.28
CA VAL A 34 -0.61 -6.63 9.03
C VAL A 34 0.65 -7.49 9.10
N LYS A 35 0.52 -8.79 9.41
CA LYS A 35 1.66 -9.72 9.45
C LYS A 35 2.38 -9.83 8.11
N HIS A 36 1.64 -9.95 7.00
CA HIS A 36 2.22 -10.02 5.66
C HIS A 36 2.89 -8.69 5.28
N SER A 37 2.25 -7.56 5.57
CA SER A 37 2.82 -6.23 5.34
C SER A 37 4.10 -5.99 6.14
N ALA A 38 4.14 -6.42 7.40
CA ALA A 38 5.35 -6.35 8.22
C ALA A 38 6.47 -7.22 7.64
N ALA A 39 6.16 -8.44 7.18
CA ALA A 39 7.14 -9.32 6.54
C ALA A 39 7.71 -8.71 5.24
N LEU A 40 6.88 -8.04 4.43
CA LEU A 40 7.35 -7.28 3.27
C LEU A 40 8.27 -6.14 3.70
N ALA A 41 7.86 -5.32 4.68
CA ALA A 41 8.68 -4.20 5.16
C ALA A 41 10.05 -4.66 5.67
N ASP A 42 10.09 -5.74 6.45
CA ASP A 42 11.35 -6.32 6.93
C ASP A 42 12.22 -6.84 5.78
N ALA A 43 11.63 -7.46 4.75
CA ALA A 43 12.38 -7.91 3.58
C ALA A 43 12.97 -6.74 2.80
N PHE A 44 12.18 -5.70 2.52
CA PHE A 44 12.66 -4.51 1.81
C PHE A 44 13.80 -3.82 2.58
N ARG A 45 13.66 -3.64 3.89
CA ARG A 45 14.70 -3.06 4.75
C ARG A 45 15.99 -3.89 4.75
N ARG A 46 15.88 -5.22 4.85
CA ARG A 46 17.06 -6.12 4.79
C ARG A 46 17.84 -5.97 3.49
N HIS A 47 17.17 -5.66 2.40
CA HIS A 47 17.77 -5.45 1.08
C HIS A 47 18.12 -3.98 0.80
N GLY A 48 18.00 -3.09 1.79
CA GLY A 48 18.30 -1.66 1.64
C GLY A 48 17.38 -0.93 0.69
N LEU A 49 16.14 -1.43 0.53
CA LEU A 49 15.14 -0.87 -0.35
C LEU A 49 14.19 0.08 0.39
N PRO A 50 13.68 1.12 -0.29
CA PRO A 50 12.78 2.09 0.32
C PRO A 50 11.48 1.45 0.80
N VAL A 51 11.07 1.82 2.02
CA VAL A 51 9.76 1.52 2.60
C VAL A 51 9.02 2.82 2.83
N VAL A 52 7.82 2.92 2.28
CA VAL A 52 6.92 4.06 2.45
C VAL A 52 5.70 3.62 3.26
N LEU A 53 5.50 4.27 4.38
CA LEU A 53 4.36 4.03 5.27
C LEU A 53 3.35 5.17 5.09
N VAL A 54 2.17 4.84 4.59
CA VAL A 54 1.12 5.82 4.28
C VAL A 54 0.05 5.78 5.34
N ASN A 55 -0.33 6.94 5.86
CA ASN A 55 -1.51 7.11 6.69
C ASN A 55 -2.46 8.17 6.11
N ALA A 56 -3.74 8.08 6.48
CA ALA A 56 -4.76 9.03 6.09
C ALA A 56 -5.22 9.85 7.30
N THR A 57 -5.35 11.17 7.13
CA THR A 57 -5.90 12.09 8.14
C THR A 57 -7.13 12.83 7.66
N GLY A 58 -7.71 12.43 6.53
CA GLY A 58 -8.86 13.08 5.94
C GLY A 58 -9.37 12.37 4.69
N VAL A 59 -10.32 12.98 4.04
CA VAL A 59 -10.94 12.54 2.78
C VAL A 59 -10.99 13.68 1.78
N ALA A 60 -11.03 13.35 0.48
CA ALA A 60 -11.17 14.34 -0.58
C ALA A 60 -12.48 15.15 -0.43
N PRO A 61 -12.50 16.45 -0.76
CA PRO A 61 -13.60 17.35 -0.41
C PRO A 61 -14.86 17.23 -1.28
N GLY A 62 -14.82 16.44 -2.36
CA GLY A 62 -15.96 16.31 -3.30
C GLY A 62 -17.23 15.75 -2.66
N ARG A 63 -18.39 15.94 -3.25
CA ARG A 63 -19.68 15.36 -2.83
C ARG A 63 -19.78 13.90 -3.22
N THR A 64 -20.34 13.06 -2.36
CA THR A 64 -20.59 11.63 -2.60
C THR A 64 -22.04 11.28 -2.21
N GLU A 65 -22.58 10.20 -2.77
CA GLU A 65 -23.89 9.68 -2.38
C GLU A 65 -23.88 9.08 -0.96
N GLN A 66 -22.76 8.48 -0.56
CA GLN A 66 -22.60 7.94 0.78
C GLN A 66 -22.38 9.08 1.78
N ALA A 67 -23.07 8.98 2.93
CA ALA A 67 -22.85 9.91 4.03
C ALA A 67 -21.38 9.85 4.49
N ARG A 68 -20.75 11.02 4.60
CA ARG A 68 -19.40 11.13 5.15
C ARG A 68 -19.46 11.28 6.66
N GLN A 69 -18.50 10.67 7.34
CA GLN A 69 -18.21 11.08 8.70
C GLN A 69 -17.62 12.50 8.65
N HIS A 70 -18.40 13.47 9.13
CA HIS A 70 -17.94 14.83 9.33
C HIS A 70 -17.43 14.96 10.77
N GLY A 71 -16.20 15.40 10.92
CA GLY A 71 -15.61 15.64 12.25
C GLY A 71 -14.11 15.36 12.24
N GLU A 72 -13.48 15.71 13.35
CA GLU A 72 -12.09 15.38 13.59
C GLU A 72 -11.96 13.91 13.97
N PHE A 73 -10.95 13.25 13.45
CA PHE A 73 -10.63 11.89 13.88
C PHE A 73 -10.11 11.90 15.32
N PRO A 74 -10.43 10.86 16.11
CA PRO A 74 -9.90 10.74 17.47
C PRO A 74 -8.39 10.80 17.52
N ALA A 75 -7.84 11.27 18.62
CA ALA A 75 -6.39 11.26 18.85
C ALA A 75 -5.83 9.84 18.66
N GLY A 76 -4.71 9.72 17.93
CA GLY A 76 -4.08 8.44 17.62
C GLY A 76 -4.77 7.65 16.51
N TRP A 77 -5.86 8.13 15.92
CA TRP A 77 -6.55 7.42 14.84
C TRP A 77 -5.65 7.16 13.62
N ALA A 78 -4.79 8.12 13.30
CA ALA A 78 -3.86 8.05 12.19
C ALA A 78 -2.51 7.39 12.54
N ASP A 79 -2.29 6.99 13.80
CA ASP A 79 -1.06 6.31 14.19
C ASP A 79 -0.94 4.97 13.46
N LEU A 80 0.23 4.73 12.88
CA LEU A 80 0.56 3.44 12.28
C LEU A 80 0.53 2.33 13.34
N VAL A 81 0.18 1.12 12.92
CA VAL A 81 0.18 -0.04 13.83
C VAL A 81 1.63 -0.40 14.20
N PRO A 82 1.90 -0.70 15.48
CA PRO A 82 3.27 -0.94 15.96
C PRO A 82 3.93 -2.17 15.31
N GLU A 83 3.14 -3.11 14.83
CA GLU A 83 3.61 -4.33 14.17
C GLU A 83 4.39 -4.05 12.88
N LEU A 84 4.22 -2.87 12.25
CA LEU A 84 5.03 -2.45 11.10
C LEU A 84 6.47 -2.10 11.48
N ASN A 85 6.76 -1.98 12.78
CA ASN A 85 8.09 -1.70 13.30
C ASN A 85 8.78 -0.55 12.54
N GLN A 86 8.08 0.60 12.45
CA GLN A 86 8.56 1.76 11.71
C GLN A 86 10.00 2.11 12.08
N GLN A 87 10.85 2.28 11.08
CA GLN A 87 12.26 2.64 11.23
C GLN A 87 12.49 4.11 10.88
N PRO A 88 13.57 4.72 11.38
CA PRO A 88 13.90 6.12 11.07
C PRO A 88 14.12 6.39 9.57
N GLU A 89 14.53 5.38 8.82
CA GLU A 89 14.79 5.44 7.38
C GLU A 89 13.51 5.32 6.54
N ASP A 90 12.41 4.86 7.12
CA ASP A 90 11.13 4.74 6.42
C ASP A 90 10.57 6.12 6.08
N HIS A 91 10.10 6.28 4.85
CA HIS A 91 9.40 7.50 4.46
C HIS A 91 7.94 7.45 4.90
N THR A 92 7.48 8.49 5.58
CA THR A 92 6.07 8.58 6.01
C THR A 92 5.32 9.57 5.14
N VAL A 93 4.22 9.11 4.54
CA VAL A 93 3.32 9.94 3.73
C VAL A 93 1.98 10.08 4.44
N THR A 94 1.57 11.30 4.72
CA THR A 94 0.23 11.59 5.26
C THR A 94 -0.65 12.16 4.17
N LYS A 95 -1.75 11.46 3.85
CA LYS A 95 -2.67 11.85 2.78
C LYS A 95 -4.05 12.26 3.29
N ARG A 96 -4.78 13.00 2.46
CA ARG A 96 -6.19 13.40 2.67
C ARG A 96 -7.06 13.03 1.46
N THR A 97 -6.64 12.02 0.70
CA THR A 97 -7.29 11.50 -0.50
C THR A 97 -7.17 9.99 -0.51
N TRP A 98 -7.80 9.33 -1.47
CA TRP A 98 -7.68 7.87 -1.59
C TRP A 98 -6.28 7.43 -2.01
N GLY A 99 -5.77 8.02 -3.10
CA GLY A 99 -4.43 7.67 -3.60
C GLY A 99 -3.33 8.43 -2.88
N ALA A 100 -2.17 7.80 -2.74
CA ALA A 100 -1.07 8.32 -1.93
C ALA A 100 -0.22 9.39 -2.63
N PHE A 101 -0.35 9.55 -3.95
CA PHE A 101 0.42 10.54 -4.72
C PHE A 101 -0.23 11.93 -4.73
N THR A 102 -1.53 12.04 -4.48
CA THR A 102 -2.25 13.32 -4.58
C THR A 102 -1.90 14.26 -3.44
N ASN A 103 -1.31 15.42 -3.76
CA ASN A 103 -0.92 16.46 -2.80
C ASN A 103 0.01 15.96 -1.69
N THR A 104 0.94 15.06 -2.04
CA THR A 104 2.00 14.54 -1.17
C THR A 104 3.35 14.67 -1.89
N ASP A 105 4.42 14.39 -1.20
CA ASP A 105 5.79 14.35 -1.73
C ASP A 105 6.21 12.98 -2.31
N LEU A 106 5.29 12.00 -2.34
CA LEU A 106 5.61 10.61 -2.70
C LEU A 106 6.28 10.48 -4.07
N ASP A 107 5.74 11.15 -5.10
CA ASP A 107 6.30 11.10 -6.46
C ASP A 107 7.74 11.63 -6.52
N GLU A 108 7.96 12.78 -5.92
CA GLU A 108 9.28 13.41 -5.85
C GLU A 108 10.28 12.52 -5.08
N HIS A 109 9.83 11.97 -3.94
CA HIS A 109 10.65 11.09 -3.11
C HIS A 109 11.08 9.84 -3.89
N LEU A 110 10.15 9.13 -4.54
CA LEU A 110 10.45 7.92 -5.31
C LEU A 110 11.37 8.22 -6.51
N LYS A 111 11.12 9.30 -7.25
CA LYS A 111 11.95 9.71 -8.38
C LYS A 111 13.36 10.10 -7.97
N LYS A 112 13.52 10.79 -6.85
CA LYS A 112 14.83 11.14 -6.29
C LYS A 112 15.68 9.90 -5.93
N LEU A 113 15.02 8.81 -5.52
CA LEU A 113 15.67 7.53 -5.23
C LEU A 113 15.90 6.67 -6.50
N GLY A 114 15.45 7.12 -7.68
CA GLY A 114 15.53 6.36 -8.92
C GLY A 114 14.66 5.11 -8.94
N VAL A 115 13.55 5.11 -8.17
CA VAL A 115 12.60 3.98 -8.11
C VAL A 115 11.95 3.80 -9.47
N THR A 116 11.92 2.56 -9.96
CA THR A 116 11.29 2.17 -11.23
C THR A 116 10.06 1.28 -11.02
N GLN A 117 9.98 0.62 -9.86
CA GLN A 117 8.88 -0.28 -9.51
C GLN A 117 8.37 0.01 -8.09
N VAL A 118 7.08 -0.14 -7.90
CA VAL A 118 6.45 -0.07 -6.57
C VAL A 118 5.69 -1.36 -6.25
N VAL A 119 5.87 -1.87 -5.04
CA VAL A 119 5.04 -2.94 -4.47
C VAL A 119 4.02 -2.28 -3.56
N VAL A 120 2.73 -2.48 -3.81
CA VAL A 120 1.65 -1.83 -3.05
C VAL A 120 0.83 -2.87 -2.29
N ALA A 121 0.57 -2.57 -1.00
CA ALA A 121 -0.26 -3.39 -0.11
C ALA A 121 -1.02 -2.51 0.90
N GLY A 122 -1.87 -3.09 1.73
CA GLY A 122 -2.58 -2.39 2.81
C GLY A 122 -4.10 -2.38 2.68
N VAL A 123 -4.76 -1.30 3.11
CA VAL A 123 -6.23 -1.17 3.24
C VAL A 123 -6.71 0.19 2.67
N ALA A 124 -7.84 0.26 1.94
CA ALA A 124 -8.64 -0.84 1.43
C ALA A 124 -8.26 -1.13 -0.03
N THR A 125 -8.35 -2.41 -0.42
CA THR A 125 -7.98 -2.89 -1.76
C THR A 125 -8.56 -2.05 -2.87
N SER A 126 -9.89 -1.82 -2.88
CA SER A 126 -10.60 -1.08 -3.94
C SER A 126 -10.57 0.44 -3.77
N ILE A 127 -9.97 0.95 -2.69
CA ILE A 127 -9.97 2.38 -2.39
C ILE A 127 -8.53 2.90 -2.40
N GLY A 128 -7.84 2.88 -1.25
CA GLY A 128 -6.50 3.46 -1.12
C GLY A 128 -5.45 2.71 -1.93
N VAL A 129 -5.48 1.37 -1.91
CA VAL A 129 -4.53 0.52 -2.64
C VAL A 129 -4.72 0.68 -4.15
N GLU A 130 -5.92 0.49 -4.68
CA GLU A 130 -6.20 0.62 -6.10
C GLU A 130 -5.94 2.04 -6.62
N SER A 131 -6.38 3.08 -5.88
CA SER A 131 -6.12 4.47 -6.29
C SER A 131 -4.63 4.77 -6.36
N THR A 132 -3.84 4.30 -5.40
CA THR A 132 -2.37 4.46 -5.41
C THR A 132 -1.73 3.69 -6.57
N ALA A 133 -2.18 2.46 -6.83
CA ALA A 133 -1.69 1.64 -7.94
C ALA A 133 -1.98 2.28 -9.31
N ARG A 134 -3.17 2.85 -9.51
CA ARG A 134 -3.54 3.60 -10.72
C ARG A 134 -2.64 4.81 -10.92
N GLN A 135 -2.43 5.61 -9.87
CA GLN A 135 -1.56 6.77 -9.92
C GLN A 135 -0.11 6.38 -10.26
N ALA A 136 0.42 5.33 -9.61
CA ALA A 136 1.76 4.84 -9.89
C ALA A 136 1.92 4.38 -11.35
N HIS A 137 0.95 3.62 -11.87
CA HIS A 137 0.92 3.18 -13.26
C HIS A 137 0.91 4.35 -14.23
N GLU A 138 0.05 5.35 -14.01
CA GLU A 138 -0.03 6.55 -14.87
C GLU A 138 1.23 7.41 -14.81
N GLN A 139 2.00 7.35 -13.73
CA GLN A 139 3.29 8.03 -13.57
C GLN A 139 4.48 7.23 -14.14
N GLY A 140 4.22 6.04 -14.70
CA GLY A 140 5.23 5.23 -15.40
C GLY A 140 5.99 4.24 -14.52
N PHE A 141 5.58 4.03 -13.26
CA PHE A 141 6.15 2.97 -12.43
C PHE A 141 5.66 1.58 -12.87
N ASN A 142 6.53 0.58 -12.83
CA ASN A 142 6.09 -0.81 -12.77
C ASN A 142 5.36 -1.04 -11.46
N VAL A 143 4.20 -1.69 -11.49
CA VAL A 143 3.37 -1.90 -10.30
C VAL A 143 3.26 -3.37 -9.97
N THR A 144 3.49 -3.72 -8.72
CA THR A 144 3.25 -5.05 -8.16
C THR A 144 2.26 -4.92 -6.99
N LEU A 145 1.24 -5.77 -6.97
CA LEU A 145 0.22 -5.81 -5.94
C LEU A 145 0.42 -7.06 -5.07
N ALA A 146 0.69 -6.87 -3.77
CA ALA A 146 0.84 -7.97 -2.81
C ALA A 146 -0.55 -8.40 -2.31
N VAL A 147 -1.20 -9.33 -3.02
CA VAL A 147 -2.64 -9.62 -2.87
C VAL A 147 -3.03 -10.27 -1.53
N ASP A 148 -2.11 -10.93 -0.85
CA ASP A 148 -2.33 -11.49 0.48
C ASP A 148 -1.98 -10.53 1.63
N ALA A 149 -1.38 -9.38 1.30
CA ALA A 149 -1.07 -8.28 2.22
C ALA A 149 -2.06 -7.11 2.08
N MET A 150 -3.26 -7.36 1.58
CA MET A 150 -4.33 -6.35 1.46
C MET A 150 -5.70 -6.94 1.79
N THR A 151 -6.63 -6.07 2.16
CA THR A 151 -8.04 -6.42 2.37
C THR A 151 -8.94 -5.21 2.13
N ASP A 152 -10.24 -5.45 2.15
CA ASP A 152 -11.30 -4.46 1.95
C ASP A 152 -12.43 -4.68 2.95
N MET A 153 -13.35 -3.73 3.06
CA MET A 153 -14.58 -3.91 3.82
C MET A 153 -15.62 -4.73 3.02
N SER A 154 -15.54 -4.70 1.68
CA SER A 154 -16.38 -5.51 0.78
C SER A 154 -15.56 -6.60 0.10
N PRO A 155 -15.90 -7.89 0.31
CA PRO A 155 -15.27 -8.99 -0.43
C PRO A 155 -15.44 -8.87 -1.94
N GLU A 156 -16.58 -8.38 -2.41
CA GLU A 156 -16.86 -8.19 -3.84
C GLU A 156 -15.97 -7.11 -4.45
N ALA A 157 -15.79 -5.98 -3.76
CA ALA A 157 -14.92 -4.90 -4.22
C ALA A 157 -13.46 -5.36 -4.24
N HIS A 158 -13.00 -6.07 -3.20
CA HIS A 158 -11.67 -6.68 -3.14
C HIS A 158 -11.43 -7.61 -4.35
N ASN A 159 -12.34 -8.55 -4.57
CA ASN A 159 -12.23 -9.51 -5.67
C ASN A 159 -12.27 -8.83 -7.04
N ASN A 160 -13.11 -7.81 -7.22
CA ASN A 160 -13.17 -7.04 -8.46
C ASN A 160 -11.83 -6.37 -8.77
N SER A 161 -11.22 -5.71 -7.78
CA SER A 161 -9.90 -5.07 -7.96
C SER A 161 -8.85 -6.09 -8.39
N ILE A 162 -8.75 -7.21 -7.69
CA ILE A 162 -7.74 -8.25 -7.97
C ILE A 162 -7.95 -8.90 -9.34
N THR A 163 -9.20 -9.20 -9.72
CA THR A 163 -9.48 -9.98 -10.93
C THR A 163 -9.59 -9.15 -12.19
N HIS A 164 -10.08 -7.91 -12.09
CA HIS A 164 -10.41 -7.09 -13.26
C HIS A 164 -9.57 -5.84 -13.42
N ILE A 165 -9.05 -5.27 -12.33
CA ILE A 165 -8.34 -4.00 -12.37
C ILE A 165 -6.82 -4.22 -12.33
N PHE A 166 -6.31 -4.92 -11.33
CA PHE A 166 -4.88 -5.08 -11.10
C PHE A 166 -4.12 -5.72 -12.27
N PRO A 167 -4.67 -6.73 -13.01
CA PRO A 167 -4.00 -7.27 -14.19
C PRO A 167 -3.78 -6.26 -15.33
N ARG A 168 -4.44 -5.11 -15.28
CA ARG A 168 -4.27 -4.00 -16.24
C ARG A 168 -3.26 -2.96 -15.77
N LEU A 169 -2.94 -2.93 -14.47
CA LEU A 169 -2.04 -1.95 -13.86
C LEU A 169 -0.63 -2.52 -13.67
N GLY A 170 -0.51 -3.83 -13.48
CA GLY A 170 0.77 -4.44 -13.16
C GLY A 170 0.66 -5.94 -12.91
N GLU A 171 1.62 -6.46 -12.14
CA GLU A 171 1.67 -7.87 -11.76
C GLU A 171 1.12 -8.06 -10.34
N THR A 172 0.63 -9.25 -10.06
CA THR A 172 0.18 -9.63 -8.72
C THR A 172 1.05 -10.74 -8.15
N GLY A 173 1.28 -10.73 -6.86
CA GLY A 173 2.02 -11.77 -6.17
C GLY A 173 1.62 -11.86 -4.70
N THR A 174 1.95 -12.98 -4.08
CA THR A 174 1.87 -13.13 -2.63
C THR A 174 3.10 -12.53 -1.96
N THR A 175 2.99 -12.24 -0.68
CA THR A 175 4.12 -11.80 0.17
C THR A 175 5.36 -12.67 -0.05
N TRP A 176 5.19 -14.00 -0.03
CA TRP A 176 6.31 -14.94 -0.11
C TRP A 176 6.91 -15.05 -1.52
N GLU A 177 6.12 -14.90 -2.58
CA GLU A 177 6.64 -14.82 -3.94
C GLU A 177 7.51 -13.56 -4.12
N ILE A 178 7.05 -12.43 -3.59
CA ILE A 178 7.81 -11.16 -3.63
C ILE A 178 9.11 -11.28 -2.82
N VAL A 179 9.05 -11.80 -1.60
CA VAL A 179 10.23 -12.00 -0.75
C VAL A 179 11.22 -12.97 -1.41
N ALA A 180 10.75 -14.07 -1.98
CA ALA A 180 11.61 -15.03 -2.68
C ALA A 180 12.35 -14.41 -3.87
N LEU A 181 11.67 -13.54 -4.64
CA LEU A 181 12.31 -12.80 -5.74
C LEU A 181 13.36 -11.81 -5.22
N LEU A 182 13.07 -11.06 -4.15
CA LEU A 182 14.04 -10.18 -3.49
C LEU A 182 15.29 -10.94 -3.05
N ASP A 183 15.11 -12.07 -2.37
CA ASP A 183 16.20 -12.88 -1.84
C ASP A 183 17.04 -13.55 -2.96
N SER A 184 16.42 -13.87 -4.11
CA SER A 184 17.11 -14.51 -5.23
C SER A 184 17.91 -13.54 -6.10
N THR A 185 17.46 -12.30 -6.24
CA THR A 185 18.04 -11.30 -7.15
C THR A 185 19.10 -10.42 -6.47
N ARG A 186 19.24 -10.49 -5.15
CA ARG A 186 20.08 -9.60 -4.33
C ARG A 186 20.99 -10.37 -3.37
N ARG A 187 21.75 -11.30 -3.90
CA ARG A 187 22.80 -12.04 -3.17
C ARG A 187 24.12 -11.28 -3.16
#